data_e9615495bfef1945f45af61feb07a24a
#
_entry.id   e9615495bfef1945f45af61feb07a24a
#
_cell.length_a   1.000
_cell.length_b   1.000
_cell.length_c   1.000
_cell.angle_alpha   90.00
_cell.angle_beta   90.00
_cell.angle_gamma   90.00
#
_symmetry.space_group_name_H-M   'P 1'
#
loop_
_entity.id
_entity.type
_entity.pdbx_description
1 polymer ?
#
loop_
_entity_poly.entity_id
_entity_poly.type
_entity_poly.pdbx_seq_one_letter_code
_entity_poly.pdbx_strand_id
1 'polypeptide(L)'
;AQFYIVQGKVYSPEQLGATVKSINERRKMALYGRLKNQYKDEFTRLQEANDLEALDELSEKLTRECDSLFVNEEFVLTEAQKQAYTTVGGTPHLDGQYTVYGEVIEGLDVLDKIAAVKTNSFDRPEKDVVIEKIRR
;
A
#
# COMPACT_ATOMS: atom_id res chain seq x y z
N ALA A 1 15.59 14.03 5.87
CA ALA A 1 15.23 12.98 4.92
C ALA A 1 15.22 11.64 5.67
N GLN A 2 14.27 10.77 5.35
CA GLN A 2 14.20 9.42 5.90
C GLN A 2 14.30 8.43 4.74
N PHE A 3 14.96 7.31 4.99
CA PHE A 3 14.97 6.16 4.11
C PHE A 3 14.71 4.90 4.94
N TYR A 4 14.29 3.85 4.31
CA TYR A 4 14.19 2.53 4.94
C TYR A 4 14.78 1.46 4.00
N ILE A 5 15.24 0.38 4.59
CA ILE A 5 15.71 -0.79 3.86
C ILE A 5 14.61 -1.84 3.95
N VAL A 6 14.17 -2.32 2.80
CA VAL A 6 13.11 -3.32 2.73
C VAL A 6 13.67 -4.68 3.17
N GLN A 7 13.10 -5.24 4.25
CA GLN A 7 13.23 -6.64 4.56
C GLN A 7 12.00 -7.35 3.97
N GLY A 8 12.15 -7.93 2.80
CA GLY A 8 11.08 -8.66 2.12
C GLY A 8 10.79 -10.00 2.80
N LYS A 9 9.58 -10.51 2.57
CA LYS A 9 9.22 -11.89 2.93
C LYS A 9 8.81 -12.66 1.70
N VAL A 10 9.00 -13.98 1.73
CA VAL A 10 8.48 -14.88 0.71
C VAL A 10 7.00 -15.13 0.97
N TYR A 11 6.18 -15.03 -0.05
CA TYR A 11 4.73 -15.24 0.01
C TYR A 11 4.36 -16.61 -0.54
N SER A 12 3.38 -17.28 0.07
CA SER A 12 2.67 -18.33 -0.67
C SER A 12 1.80 -17.70 -1.77
N PRO A 13 1.40 -18.43 -2.82
CA PRO A 13 0.51 -17.93 -3.85
C PRO A 13 -0.80 -17.36 -3.27
N GLU A 14 -1.38 -18.03 -2.26
CA GLU A 14 -2.60 -17.58 -1.59
C GLU A 14 -2.38 -16.27 -0.81
N GLN A 15 -1.27 -16.18 -0.08
CA GLN A 15 -0.91 -14.97 0.66
C GLN A 15 -0.67 -13.80 -0.28
N LEU A 16 -0.01 -14.05 -1.42
CA LEU A 16 0.23 -13.03 -2.43
C LEU A 16 -1.08 -12.54 -3.04
N GLY A 17 -1.99 -13.47 -3.38
CA GLY A 17 -3.33 -13.14 -3.88
C GLY A 17 -4.14 -12.30 -2.89
N ALA A 18 -4.15 -12.68 -1.61
CA ALA A 18 -4.80 -11.92 -0.55
C ALA A 18 -4.18 -10.51 -0.38
N THR A 19 -2.85 -10.40 -0.50
CA THR A 19 -2.15 -9.12 -0.43
C THR A 19 -2.52 -8.21 -1.60
N VAL A 20 -2.52 -8.73 -2.84
CA VAL A 20 -2.94 -7.97 -4.04
C VAL A 20 -4.39 -7.50 -3.90
N LYS A 21 -5.29 -8.36 -3.43
CA LYS A 21 -6.69 -8.00 -3.16
C LYS A 21 -6.78 -6.84 -2.17
N SER A 22 -6.08 -6.92 -1.04
CA SER A 22 -6.05 -5.86 -0.02
C SER A 22 -5.47 -4.54 -0.55
N ILE A 23 -4.45 -4.59 -1.43
CA ILE A 23 -3.91 -3.40 -2.09
C ILE A 23 -4.99 -2.76 -2.97
N ASN A 24 -5.70 -3.56 -3.77
CA ASN A 24 -6.74 -3.10 -4.68
C ASN A 24 -7.95 -2.53 -3.93
N GLU A 25 -8.37 -3.15 -2.85
CA GLU A 25 -9.43 -2.61 -1.97
C GLU A 25 -9.06 -1.22 -1.44
N ARG A 26 -7.84 -1.04 -0.93
CA ARG A 26 -7.35 0.26 -0.46
C ARG A 26 -7.26 1.31 -1.56
N ARG A 27 -6.77 0.94 -2.76
CA ARG A 27 -6.73 1.83 -3.93
C ARG A 27 -8.13 2.28 -4.34
N LYS A 28 -9.06 1.33 -4.42
CA LYS A 28 -10.46 1.61 -4.75
C LYS A 28 -11.13 2.53 -3.73
N MET A 29 -10.90 2.30 -2.44
CA MET A 29 -11.39 3.19 -1.37
C MET A 29 -10.80 4.61 -1.49
N ALA A 30 -9.50 4.72 -1.79
CA ALA A 30 -8.86 6.02 -1.99
C ALA A 30 -9.41 6.74 -3.22
N LEU A 31 -9.65 6.03 -4.33
CA LEU A 31 -10.30 6.58 -5.52
C LEU A 31 -11.71 7.07 -5.21
N TYR A 32 -12.52 6.25 -4.54
CA TYR A 32 -13.87 6.63 -4.12
C TYR A 32 -13.85 7.89 -3.23
N GLY A 33 -12.90 7.96 -2.29
CA GLY A 33 -12.72 9.15 -1.44
C GLY A 33 -12.37 10.42 -2.24
N ARG A 34 -11.51 10.31 -3.27
CA ARG A 34 -11.19 11.42 -4.18
C ARG A 34 -12.43 11.87 -4.96
N LEU A 35 -13.18 10.94 -5.52
CA LEU A 35 -14.43 11.23 -6.24
C LEU A 35 -15.46 11.88 -5.31
N LYS A 36 -15.70 11.32 -4.14
CA LYS A 36 -16.62 11.88 -3.15
C LYS A 36 -16.25 13.32 -2.77
N ASN A 37 -14.95 13.64 -2.67
CA ASN A 37 -14.51 14.98 -2.38
C ASN A 37 -14.80 15.97 -3.53
N GLN A 38 -14.81 15.52 -4.78
CA GLN A 38 -15.21 16.36 -5.93
C GLN A 38 -16.70 16.72 -5.89
N TYR A 39 -17.55 15.84 -5.36
CA TYR A 39 -19.00 16.03 -5.22
C TYR A 39 -19.40 16.54 -3.82
N LYS A 40 -18.44 17.01 -3.02
CA LYS A 40 -18.66 17.41 -1.63
C LYS A 40 -19.80 18.44 -1.46
N ASP A 41 -19.81 19.47 -2.30
CA ASP A 41 -20.80 20.54 -2.21
C ASP A 41 -22.20 20.03 -2.56
N GLU A 42 -22.31 19.12 -3.53
CA GLU A 42 -23.57 18.47 -3.91
C GLU A 42 -24.10 17.58 -2.77
N PHE A 43 -23.22 16.77 -2.16
CA PHE A 43 -23.58 16.00 -0.98
C PHE A 43 -24.07 16.87 0.16
N THR A 44 -23.39 17.99 0.45
CA THR A 44 -23.77 18.91 1.52
C THR A 44 -25.15 19.51 1.25
N ARG A 45 -25.40 19.98 0.03
CA ARG A 45 -26.69 20.56 -0.37
C ARG A 45 -27.84 19.55 -0.21
N LEU A 46 -27.65 18.32 -0.66
CA LEU A 46 -28.67 17.26 -0.56
C LEU A 46 -28.92 16.84 0.89
N GLN A 47 -27.87 16.80 1.72
CA GLN A 47 -28.00 16.56 3.16
C GLN A 47 -28.78 17.65 3.87
N GLU A 48 -28.50 18.94 3.57
CA GLU A 48 -29.23 20.08 4.13
C GLU A 48 -30.71 20.11 3.69
N ALA A 49 -30.97 19.65 2.47
CA ALA A 49 -32.33 19.48 1.95
C ALA A 49 -33.06 18.25 2.51
N ASN A 50 -32.33 17.36 3.22
CA ASN A 50 -32.81 16.05 3.67
C ASN A 50 -33.39 15.18 2.54
N ASP A 51 -32.81 15.30 1.33
CA ASP A 51 -33.21 14.57 0.13
C ASP A 51 -32.49 13.22 0.08
N LEU A 52 -33.05 12.21 0.74
CA LEU A 52 -32.45 10.89 0.87
C LEU A 52 -32.41 10.12 -0.46
N GLU A 53 -33.41 10.34 -1.33
CA GLU A 53 -33.48 9.68 -2.64
C GLU A 53 -32.33 10.19 -3.54
N ALA A 54 -32.16 11.49 -3.65
CA ALA A 54 -31.07 12.08 -4.43
C ALA A 54 -29.66 11.75 -3.84
N LEU A 55 -29.53 11.59 -2.51
CA LEU A 55 -28.29 11.14 -1.89
C LEU A 55 -27.93 9.70 -2.28
N ASP A 56 -28.92 8.82 -2.34
CA ASP A 56 -28.74 7.44 -2.78
C ASP A 56 -28.35 7.38 -4.26
N GLU A 57 -29.06 8.11 -5.13
CA GLU A 57 -28.72 8.21 -6.55
C GLU A 57 -27.30 8.72 -6.79
N LEU A 58 -26.88 9.75 -6.05
CA LEU A 58 -25.53 10.30 -6.12
C LEU A 58 -24.48 9.26 -5.66
N SER A 59 -24.77 8.52 -4.60
CA SER A 59 -23.88 7.48 -4.08
C SER A 59 -23.73 6.32 -5.07
N GLU A 60 -24.82 5.90 -5.72
CA GLU A 60 -24.78 4.89 -6.78
C GLU A 60 -24.02 5.36 -8.02
N LYS A 61 -24.24 6.63 -8.43
CA LYS A 61 -23.50 7.25 -9.53
C LYS A 61 -21.99 7.21 -9.25
N LEU A 62 -21.56 7.64 -8.06
CA LEU A 62 -20.17 7.62 -7.62
C LEU A 62 -19.59 6.20 -7.61
N THR A 63 -20.35 5.22 -7.18
CA THR A 63 -19.91 3.82 -7.17
C THR A 63 -19.65 3.33 -8.60
N ARG A 64 -20.57 3.57 -9.53
CA ARG A 64 -20.40 3.22 -10.94
C ARG A 64 -19.21 3.93 -11.58
N GLU A 65 -19.02 5.22 -11.30
CA GLU A 65 -17.88 6.00 -11.78
C GLU A 65 -16.55 5.46 -11.21
N CYS A 66 -16.53 5.16 -9.91
CA CYS A 66 -15.38 4.55 -9.25
C CYS A 66 -15.02 3.20 -9.89
N ASP A 67 -15.99 2.34 -10.12
CA ASP A 67 -15.77 1.03 -10.75
C ASP A 67 -15.20 1.16 -12.16
N SER A 68 -15.73 2.09 -12.95
CA SER A 68 -15.25 2.36 -14.31
C SER A 68 -13.81 2.87 -14.34
N LEU A 69 -13.45 3.78 -13.44
CA LEU A 69 -12.11 4.36 -13.36
C LEU A 69 -11.10 3.40 -12.75
N PHE A 70 -11.54 2.57 -11.81
CA PHE A 70 -10.66 1.66 -11.08
C PHE A 70 -10.00 0.61 -11.98
N VAL A 71 -10.61 0.23 -13.10
CA VAL A 71 -10.01 -0.68 -14.10
C VAL A 71 -8.62 -0.22 -14.54
N ASN A 72 -8.38 1.09 -14.60
CA ASN A 72 -7.10 1.68 -15.00
C ASN A 72 -6.13 1.86 -13.81
N GLU A 73 -6.60 1.77 -12.59
CA GLU A 73 -5.81 1.93 -11.35
C GLU A 73 -5.53 0.59 -10.65
N GLU A 74 -6.07 -0.51 -11.16
CA GLU A 74 -5.92 -1.83 -10.57
C GLU A 74 -4.45 -2.25 -10.52
N PHE A 75 -4.02 -2.72 -9.34
CA PHE A 75 -2.70 -3.30 -9.15
C PHE A 75 -2.69 -4.75 -9.62
N VAL A 76 -1.96 -5.01 -10.67
CA VAL A 76 -1.81 -6.35 -11.26
C VAL A 76 -0.34 -6.72 -11.28
N LEU A 77 0.00 -7.89 -10.76
CA LEU A 77 1.35 -8.44 -10.81
C LEU A 77 1.57 -9.19 -12.12
N THR A 78 2.72 -8.93 -12.76
CA THR A 78 3.22 -9.76 -13.86
C THR A 78 3.63 -11.15 -13.34
N GLU A 79 3.73 -12.13 -14.22
CA GLU A 79 4.19 -13.49 -13.83
C GLU A 79 5.60 -13.46 -13.24
N ALA A 80 6.50 -12.62 -13.78
CA ALA A 80 7.84 -12.44 -13.24
C ALA A 80 7.82 -11.89 -11.81
N GLN A 81 6.95 -10.91 -11.51
CA GLN A 81 6.76 -10.39 -10.15
C GLN A 81 6.17 -11.44 -9.21
N LYS A 82 5.16 -12.19 -9.66
CA LYS A 82 4.60 -13.29 -8.86
C LYS A 82 5.68 -14.32 -8.50
N GLN A 83 6.49 -14.70 -9.48
CA GLN A 83 7.60 -15.62 -9.25
C GLN A 83 8.62 -15.04 -8.25
N ALA A 84 9.01 -13.77 -8.41
CA ALA A 84 9.94 -13.12 -7.50
C ALA A 84 9.41 -13.09 -6.06
N TYR A 85 8.15 -12.70 -5.85
CA TYR A 85 7.54 -12.65 -4.52
C TYR A 85 7.34 -14.01 -3.87
N THR A 86 7.20 -15.08 -4.66
CA THR A 86 7.03 -16.44 -4.14
C THR A 86 8.35 -17.20 -3.98
N THR A 87 9.48 -16.67 -4.44
CA THR A 87 10.81 -17.31 -4.34
C THR A 87 11.81 -16.46 -3.56
N VAL A 88 12.09 -15.25 -4.01
CA VAL A 88 13.04 -14.33 -3.38
C VAL A 88 12.36 -13.54 -2.25
N GLY A 89 11.10 -13.19 -2.44
CA GLY A 89 10.33 -12.37 -1.52
C GLY A 89 10.33 -10.88 -1.88
N GLY A 90 9.72 -10.09 -1.01
CA GLY A 90 9.62 -8.65 -1.20
C GLY A 90 8.46 -8.02 -0.43
N THR A 91 8.03 -6.84 -0.88
CA THR A 91 6.98 -6.04 -0.23
C THR A 91 6.06 -5.44 -1.30
N PRO A 92 5.14 -6.23 -1.89
CA PRO A 92 4.33 -5.81 -3.04
C PRO A 92 3.49 -4.56 -2.78
N HIS A 93 3.15 -4.25 -1.52
CA HIS A 93 2.38 -3.06 -1.15
C HIS A 93 3.17 -1.74 -1.30
N LEU A 94 4.49 -1.79 -1.51
CA LEU A 94 5.33 -0.63 -1.73
C LEU A 94 5.56 -0.34 -3.22
N ASP A 95 5.24 -1.30 -4.09
CA ASP A 95 5.46 -1.17 -5.52
C ASP A 95 4.69 0.02 -6.13
N GLY A 96 5.42 0.84 -6.88
CA GLY A 96 4.86 2.03 -7.53
C GLY A 96 4.51 3.20 -6.60
N GLN A 97 4.77 3.07 -5.27
CA GLN A 97 4.47 4.13 -4.31
C GLN A 97 5.73 4.84 -3.79
N TYR A 98 6.89 4.21 -3.93
CA TYR A 98 8.15 4.72 -3.40
C TYR A 98 9.25 4.69 -4.44
N THR A 99 10.20 5.60 -4.30
CA THR A 99 11.39 5.64 -5.16
C THR A 99 12.45 4.69 -4.62
N VAL A 100 12.91 3.78 -5.48
CA VAL A 100 14.05 2.89 -5.17
C VAL A 100 15.35 3.65 -5.43
N TYR A 101 16.18 3.79 -4.40
CA TYR A 101 17.48 4.48 -4.47
C TYR A 101 18.66 3.53 -4.61
N GLY A 102 18.48 2.27 -4.28
CA GLY A 102 19.55 1.31 -4.32
C GLY A 102 19.11 -0.09 -3.87
N GLU A 103 20.05 -0.99 -3.91
CA GLU A 103 19.92 -2.39 -3.58
C GLU A 103 21.02 -2.76 -2.57
N VAL A 104 20.69 -3.63 -1.61
CA VAL A 104 21.67 -4.18 -0.67
C VAL A 104 22.40 -5.32 -1.37
N ILE A 105 23.70 -5.13 -1.66
CA ILE A 105 24.54 -6.14 -2.33
C ILE A 105 25.32 -7.01 -1.35
N GLU A 106 25.61 -6.50 -0.15
CA GLU A 106 26.30 -7.21 0.93
C GLU A 106 25.71 -6.84 2.28
N GLY A 107 25.73 -7.77 3.26
CA GLY A 107 25.28 -7.50 4.63
C GLY A 107 23.80 -7.78 4.86
N LEU A 108 23.15 -8.63 4.09
CA LEU A 108 21.78 -9.08 4.34
C LEU A 108 21.64 -9.73 5.72
N ASP A 109 22.67 -10.45 6.20
CA ASP A 109 22.72 -11.01 7.54
C ASP A 109 22.74 -9.91 8.64
N VAL A 110 23.31 -8.75 8.35
CA VAL A 110 23.28 -7.58 9.24
C VAL A 110 21.87 -6.98 9.28
N LEU A 111 21.20 -6.91 8.13
CA LEU A 111 19.81 -6.47 8.05
C LEU A 111 18.89 -7.37 8.89
N ASP A 112 19.06 -8.68 8.79
CA ASP A 112 18.30 -9.65 9.57
C ASP A 112 18.54 -9.50 11.07
N LYS A 113 19.79 -9.26 11.49
CA LYS A 113 20.13 -8.98 12.89
C LYS A 113 19.48 -7.70 13.40
N ILE A 114 19.45 -6.63 12.57
CA ILE A 114 18.77 -5.37 12.91
C ILE A 114 17.26 -5.62 13.06
N ALA A 115 16.66 -6.34 12.14
CA ALA A 115 15.24 -6.64 12.17
C ALA A 115 14.82 -7.54 13.36
N ALA A 116 15.74 -8.34 13.87
CA ALA A 116 15.52 -9.24 15.00
C ALA A 116 15.73 -8.60 16.39
N VAL A 117 16.14 -7.32 16.47
CA VAL A 117 16.33 -6.67 17.76
C VAL A 117 15.01 -6.48 18.50
N LYS A 118 15.06 -6.56 19.83
CA LYS A 118 13.90 -6.35 20.66
C LYS A 118 13.43 -4.90 20.59
N THR A 119 12.14 -4.70 20.33
CA THR A 119 11.52 -3.38 20.20
C THR A 119 10.46 -3.16 21.28
N ASN A 120 10.13 -1.90 21.50
CA ASN A 120 9.00 -1.49 22.34
C ASN A 120 7.68 -1.53 21.53
N SER A 121 6.57 -1.09 22.15
CA SER A 121 5.24 -1.03 21.52
C SER A 121 5.10 -0.11 20.31
N PHE A 122 6.12 0.69 20.00
CA PHE A 122 6.20 1.60 18.86
C PHE A 122 7.22 1.12 17.83
N ASP A 123 7.60 -0.15 17.86
CA ASP A 123 8.60 -0.78 17.00
C ASP A 123 10.00 -0.12 17.06
N ARG A 124 10.25 0.68 18.10
CA ARG A 124 11.56 1.27 18.36
C ARG A 124 12.46 0.28 19.10
N PRO A 125 13.69 0.03 18.65
CA PRO A 125 14.66 -0.78 19.39
C PRO A 125 14.81 -0.35 20.84
N GLU A 126 14.79 -1.30 21.79
CA GLU A 126 15.02 -1.02 23.23
C GLU A 126 16.45 -0.56 23.49
N LYS A 127 17.40 -1.00 22.65
CA LYS A 127 18.79 -0.53 22.64
C LYS A 127 19.07 0.14 21.33
N ASP A 128 19.77 1.26 21.34
CA ASP A 128 20.10 1.98 20.12
C ASP A 128 20.89 1.11 19.14
N VAL A 129 20.46 1.10 17.89
CA VAL A 129 21.17 0.51 16.76
C VAL A 129 21.87 1.61 16.02
N VAL A 130 23.19 1.61 16.06
CA VAL A 130 24.02 2.66 15.48
C VAL A 130 24.59 2.20 14.15
N ILE A 131 24.37 2.99 13.10
CA ILE A 131 25.01 2.78 11.80
C ILE A 131 26.43 3.36 11.87
N GLU A 132 27.42 2.49 11.97
CA GLU A 132 28.82 2.92 11.99
C GLU A 132 29.34 3.24 10.59
N LYS A 133 28.93 2.45 9.59
CA LYS A 133 29.39 2.59 8.21
C LYS A 133 28.45 1.95 7.20
N ILE A 134 28.19 2.67 6.12
CA ILE A 134 27.62 2.14 4.88
C ILE A 134 28.66 2.36 3.78
N ARG A 135 28.94 1.33 3.00
CA ARG A 135 29.83 1.42 1.83
C ARG A 135 29.00 1.42 0.57
N ARG A 136 29.46 2.17 -0.41
CA ARG A 136 28.90 2.21 -1.76
C ARG A 136 29.71 1.30 -2.67
#